data_8c66681bd0d00ff3063c5a5920fb3031
#
_entry.id   8c66681bd0d00ff3063c5a5920fb3031
#
_cell.length_a   1.000
_cell.length_b   1.000
_cell.length_c   1.000
_cell.angle_alpha   90.00
_cell.angle_beta   90.00
_cell.angle_gamma   90.00
#
_symmetry.space_group_name_H-M   'P 1'
#
loop_
_entity.id
_entity.type
_entity.pdbx_description
1 polymer ?
#
loop_
_entity_poly.entity_id
_entity_poly.type
_entity_poly.pdbx_seq_one_letter_code
_entity_poly.pdbx_strand_id
1 'polypeptide(L)'
;PWAAAALTGTNKVINDHSTVAIAMTTDGTITDIPRENYVEAEENIVNELKKSGRPFVMVLNSANPYGTETEMLRDELESKYDVPVKTVNCAQLKDDEINDLLESLLYEFPINEININIPRWLEGLDNEHWLKSSVIETLSKLSDSTVNLRSVSECSSELTNNEYIRKVYIGDISAGSGEAEIDLVMND
;
A
#
# COMPACT_ATOMS: atom_id res chain seq x y z
N PRO A 1 -6.42 34.54 3.13
CA PRO A 1 -7.53 34.04 3.97
C PRO A 1 -8.16 32.75 3.42
N TRP A 2 -8.46 32.67 2.10
CA TRP A 2 -9.10 31.49 1.51
C TRP A 2 -8.25 30.23 1.55
N ALA A 3 -6.97 30.29 1.21
CA ALA A 3 -6.06 29.15 1.24
C ALA A 3 -5.92 28.58 2.66
N ALA A 4 -5.79 29.42 3.67
CA ALA A 4 -5.72 28.96 5.06
C ALA A 4 -7.03 28.29 5.53
N ALA A 5 -8.17 28.81 5.12
CA ALA A 5 -9.48 28.21 5.44
C ALA A 5 -9.67 26.85 4.74
N ALA A 6 -9.25 26.75 3.46
CA ALA A 6 -9.27 25.51 2.71
C ALA A 6 -8.38 24.45 3.36
N LEU A 7 -7.14 24.81 3.72
CA LEU A 7 -6.19 23.91 4.40
C LEU A 7 -6.74 23.41 5.75
N THR A 8 -7.31 24.32 6.55
CA THR A 8 -7.93 23.97 7.85
C THR A 8 -9.11 23.02 7.65
N GLY A 9 -9.96 23.27 6.64
CA GLY A 9 -11.08 22.41 6.31
C GLY A 9 -10.63 21.02 5.86
N THR A 10 -9.65 20.94 4.97
CA THR A 10 -9.07 19.69 4.50
C THR A 10 -8.44 18.89 5.63
N ASN A 11 -7.63 19.53 6.48
CA ASN A 11 -7.01 18.87 7.63
C ASN A 11 -8.05 18.33 8.62
N LYS A 12 -9.13 19.05 8.84
CA LYS A 12 -10.23 18.57 9.69
C LYS A 12 -10.93 17.35 9.09
N VAL A 13 -11.20 17.35 7.79
CA VAL A 13 -11.80 16.20 7.11
C VAL A 13 -10.85 14.99 7.20
N ILE A 14 -9.57 15.18 6.89
CA ILE A 14 -8.57 14.10 6.97
C ILE A 14 -8.51 13.52 8.38
N ASN A 15 -8.38 14.36 9.41
CA ASN A 15 -8.10 13.88 10.77
C ASN A 15 -9.35 13.43 11.55
N ASP A 16 -10.50 14.08 11.34
CA ASP A 16 -11.67 13.85 12.19
C ASP A 16 -12.74 12.97 11.52
N HIS A 17 -12.79 12.94 10.18
CA HIS A 17 -13.92 12.37 9.44
C HIS A 17 -13.56 11.31 8.40
N SER A 18 -12.27 11.07 8.14
CA SER A 18 -11.85 10.09 7.14
C SER A 18 -11.25 8.85 7.79
N THR A 19 -11.59 7.67 7.31
CA THR A 19 -10.93 6.40 7.65
C THR A 19 -9.85 6.10 6.63
N VAL A 20 -10.11 6.44 5.37
CA VAL A 20 -9.24 6.27 4.21
C VAL A 20 -9.26 7.53 3.36
N ALA A 21 -8.29 7.72 2.48
CA ALA A 21 -8.25 8.87 1.60
C ALA A 21 -7.83 8.49 0.17
N ILE A 22 -8.24 9.31 -0.78
CA ILE A 22 -7.78 9.29 -2.16
C ILE A 22 -7.20 10.67 -2.46
N ALA A 23 -5.89 10.74 -2.72
CA ALA A 23 -5.24 11.95 -3.16
C ALA A 23 -5.36 12.06 -4.69
N MET A 24 -6.04 13.07 -5.18
CA MET A 24 -6.24 13.24 -6.63
C MET A 24 -5.33 14.33 -7.18
N THR A 25 -4.62 14.00 -8.26
CA THR A 25 -3.85 14.94 -9.06
C THR A 25 -4.15 14.76 -10.55
N THR A 26 -3.50 15.52 -11.43
CA THR A 26 -3.69 15.46 -12.87
C THR A 26 -2.38 15.70 -13.60
N ASP A 27 -2.27 15.18 -14.81
CA ASP A 27 -1.19 15.47 -15.75
C ASP A 27 -1.36 16.81 -16.52
N GLY A 28 -2.46 17.54 -16.25
CA GLY A 28 -2.79 18.79 -16.92
C GLY A 28 -3.60 18.62 -18.20
N THR A 29 -3.90 17.40 -18.65
CA THR A 29 -4.64 17.15 -19.90
C THR A 29 -6.16 17.29 -19.76
N ILE A 30 -6.68 17.28 -18.52
CA ILE A 30 -8.13 17.33 -18.22
C ILE A 30 -8.64 18.77 -18.13
N THR A 31 -7.78 19.72 -17.82
CA THR A 31 -8.13 21.12 -17.61
C THR A 31 -7.19 22.04 -18.40
N ASP A 32 -7.54 23.31 -18.50
CA ASP A 32 -6.67 24.34 -19.10
C ASP A 32 -5.53 24.78 -18.14
N ILE A 33 -5.40 24.15 -16.97
CA ILE A 33 -4.39 24.48 -15.97
C ILE A 33 -3.19 23.55 -16.17
N PRO A 34 -1.98 24.11 -16.43
CA PRO A 34 -0.76 23.30 -16.58
C PRO A 34 -0.42 22.48 -15.33
N ARG A 35 0.21 21.32 -15.54
CA ARG A 35 0.63 20.38 -14.47
C ARG A 35 1.42 21.07 -13.35
N GLU A 36 2.30 21.99 -13.67
CA GLU A 36 3.18 22.69 -12.73
C GLU A 36 2.41 23.41 -11.61
N ASN A 37 1.19 23.86 -11.90
CA ASN A 37 0.36 24.57 -10.94
C ASN A 37 -0.28 23.66 -9.87
N TYR A 38 -0.24 22.35 -10.09
CA TYR A 38 -0.78 21.37 -9.14
C TYR A 38 0.28 20.82 -8.17
N VAL A 39 1.58 20.89 -8.54
CA VAL A 39 2.67 20.21 -7.80
C VAL A 39 2.74 20.64 -6.34
N GLU A 40 2.68 21.94 -6.05
CA GLU A 40 2.76 22.42 -4.67
C GLU A 40 1.56 21.97 -3.82
N ALA A 41 0.35 21.99 -4.38
CA ALA A 41 -0.85 21.54 -3.70
C ALA A 41 -0.83 20.03 -3.47
N GLU A 42 -0.37 19.26 -4.45
CA GLU A 42 -0.17 17.83 -4.40
C GLU A 42 0.80 17.44 -3.29
N GLU A 43 1.98 18.05 -3.24
CA GLU A 43 2.98 17.80 -2.20
C GLU A 43 2.43 18.08 -0.79
N ASN A 44 1.71 19.20 -0.63
CA ASN A 44 1.12 19.56 0.64
C ASN A 44 0.09 18.51 1.12
N ILE A 45 -0.81 18.06 0.22
CA ILE A 45 -1.84 17.07 0.55
C ILE A 45 -1.22 15.71 0.86
N VAL A 46 -0.27 15.25 0.05
CA VAL A 46 0.41 13.97 0.29
C VAL A 46 1.15 14.00 1.64
N ASN A 47 1.83 15.09 1.96
CA ASN A 47 2.52 15.24 3.24
C ASN A 47 1.53 15.23 4.43
N GLU A 48 0.38 15.87 4.30
CA GLU A 48 -0.64 15.85 5.35
C GLU A 48 -1.28 14.45 5.52
N LEU A 49 -1.53 13.73 4.43
CA LEU A 49 -2.03 12.36 4.48
C LEU A 49 -1.01 11.42 5.14
N LYS A 50 0.27 11.52 4.79
CA LYS A 50 1.35 10.75 5.44
C LYS A 50 1.44 11.04 6.93
N LYS A 51 1.34 12.30 7.35
CA LYS A 51 1.34 12.67 8.77
C LYS A 51 0.13 12.13 9.52
N SER A 52 -1.03 12.01 8.86
CA SER A 52 -2.25 11.49 9.47
C SER A 52 -2.16 9.99 9.78
N GLY A 53 -1.24 9.26 9.15
CA GLY A 53 -1.10 7.80 9.26
C GLY A 53 -2.28 7.02 8.69
N ARG A 54 -3.15 7.66 7.91
CA ARG A 54 -4.30 7.00 7.30
C ARG A 54 -3.90 6.34 5.98
N PRO A 55 -4.47 5.16 5.67
CA PRO A 55 -4.25 4.53 4.39
C PRO A 55 -4.79 5.41 3.26
N PHE A 56 -3.99 5.61 2.22
CA PHE A 56 -4.41 6.35 1.05
C PHE A 56 -3.72 5.86 -0.22
N VAL A 57 -4.36 6.10 -1.34
CA VAL A 57 -3.80 5.92 -2.67
C VAL A 57 -3.86 7.23 -3.43
N MET A 58 -3.04 7.35 -4.45
CA MET A 58 -3.02 8.51 -5.31
C MET A 58 -3.68 8.19 -6.65
N VAL A 59 -4.47 9.13 -7.17
CA VAL A 59 -5.12 9.03 -8.48
C VAL A 59 -4.58 10.12 -9.39
N LEU A 60 -3.99 9.71 -10.49
CA LEU A 60 -3.57 10.58 -11.57
C LEU A 60 -4.67 10.64 -12.64
N ASN A 61 -5.42 11.73 -12.66
CA ASN A 61 -6.50 11.93 -13.63
C ASN A 61 -5.94 12.47 -14.94
N SER A 62 -6.12 11.71 -16.01
CA SER A 62 -5.60 12.00 -17.35
C SER A 62 -6.67 11.79 -18.43
N ALA A 63 -6.63 12.58 -19.48
CA ALA A 63 -7.42 12.33 -20.68
C ALA A 63 -6.99 11.05 -21.42
N ASN A 64 -5.73 10.64 -21.25
CA ASN A 64 -5.17 9.40 -21.81
C ASN A 64 -4.41 8.60 -20.73
N PRO A 65 -5.13 7.90 -19.83
CA PRO A 65 -4.54 7.22 -18.67
C PRO A 65 -3.54 6.12 -19.03
N TYR A 66 -3.60 5.59 -20.25
CA TYR A 66 -2.70 4.54 -20.76
C TYR A 66 -1.63 5.07 -21.72
N GLY A 67 -1.44 6.39 -21.75
CA GLY A 67 -0.42 7.04 -22.57
C GLY A 67 0.96 6.92 -21.93
N THR A 68 2.00 6.79 -22.74
CA THR A 68 3.39 6.64 -22.26
C THR A 68 3.82 7.79 -21.34
N GLU A 69 3.43 9.03 -21.64
CA GLU A 69 3.75 10.19 -20.81
C GLU A 69 3.05 10.11 -19.43
N THR A 70 1.80 9.65 -19.42
CA THR A 70 1.03 9.48 -18.18
C THR A 70 1.60 8.33 -17.33
N GLU A 71 2.02 7.23 -17.98
CA GLU A 71 2.68 6.12 -17.28
C GLU A 71 4.03 6.53 -16.69
N MET A 72 4.84 7.29 -17.42
CA MET A 72 6.11 7.83 -16.89
C MET A 72 5.87 8.76 -15.69
N LEU A 73 4.87 9.63 -15.76
CA LEU A 73 4.52 10.51 -14.64
C LEU A 73 4.00 9.70 -13.44
N ARG A 74 3.21 8.64 -13.65
CA ARG A 74 2.78 7.71 -12.60
C ARG A 74 3.98 7.13 -11.87
N ASP A 75 4.94 6.58 -12.62
CA ASP A 75 6.13 5.93 -12.05
C ASP A 75 7.01 6.94 -11.27
N GLU A 76 7.09 8.18 -11.77
CA GLU A 76 7.76 9.27 -11.06
C GLU A 76 7.07 9.60 -9.74
N LEU A 77 5.74 9.69 -9.73
CA LEU A 77 4.95 9.98 -8.54
C LEU A 77 5.01 8.84 -7.52
N GLU A 78 4.94 7.60 -7.97
CA GLU A 78 5.11 6.42 -7.10
C GLU A 78 6.48 6.41 -6.44
N SER A 79 7.54 6.64 -7.21
CA SER A 79 8.91 6.72 -6.69
C SER A 79 9.10 7.90 -5.73
N LYS A 80 8.50 9.06 -6.02
CA LYS A 80 8.62 10.28 -5.22
C LYS A 80 7.89 10.17 -3.89
N TYR A 81 6.69 9.61 -3.91
CA TYR A 81 5.82 9.61 -2.75
C TYR A 81 5.76 8.26 -2.03
N ASP A 82 6.30 7.20 -2.60
CA ASP A 82 6.22 5.83 -2.04
C ASP A 82 4.78 5.46 -1.65
N VAL A 83 3.86 5.68 -2.58
CA VAL A 83 2.43 5.34 -2.49
C VAL A 83 1.93 4.86 -3.85
N PRO A 84 0.94 3.95 -3.90
CA PRO A 84 0.38 3.50 -5.18
C PRO A 84 -0.28 4.67 -5.91
N VAL A 85 -0.01 4.78 -7.20
CA VAL A 85 -0.63 5.77 -8.08
C VAL A 85 -1.42 5.05 -9.18
N LYS A 86 -2.72 5.31 -9.24
CA LYS A 86 -3.61 4.79 -10.29
C LYS A 86 -3.90 5.86 -11.33
N THR A 87 -3.69 5.52 -12.59
CA THR A 87 -4.02 6.39 -13.72
C THR A 87 -5.44 6.10 -14.18
N VAL A 88 -6.30 7.10 -14.23
CA VAL A 88 -7.68 6.96 -14.65
C VAL A 88 -8.14 8.19 -15.44
N ASN A 89 -9.19 8.03 -16.23
CA ASN A 89 -9.98 9.14 -16.74
C ASN A 89 -11.27 9.23 -15.92
N CYS A 90 -11.33 10.17 -14.97
CA CYS A 90 -12.49 10.30 -14.08
C CYS A 90 -13.81 10.59 -14.80
N ALA A 91 -13.77 11.14 -16.02
CA ALA A 91 -14.97 11.37 -16.83
C ALA A 91 -15.49 10.10 -17.50
N GLN A 92 -14.66 9.04 -17.58
CA GLN A 92 -14.97 7.78 -18.26
C GLN A 92 -14.66 6.57 -17.36
N LEU A 93 -14.67 6.77 -16.05
CA LEU A 93 -14.32 5.75 -15.06
C LEU A 93 -15.28 4.55 -15.16
N LYS A 94 -14.71 3.36 -15.21
CA LYS A 94 -15.43 2.09 -15.30
C LYS A 94 -15.47 1.37 -13.95
N ASP A 95 -16.41 0.45 -13.82
CA ASP A 95 -16.57 -0.34 -12.59
C ASP A 95 -15.29 -1.13 -12.22
N ASP A 96 -14.61 -1.69 -13.23
CA ASP A 96 -13.35 -2.42 -13.01
C ASP A 96 -12.25 -1.51 -12.47
N GLU A 97 -12.12 -0.28 -12.99
CA GLU A 97 -11.13 0.70 -12.53
C GLU A 97 -11.44 1.18 -11.11
N ILE A 98 -12.73 1.27 -10.76
CA ILE A 98 -13.15 1.58 -9.39
C ILE A 98 -12.77 0.44 -8.45
N ASN A 99 -13.01 -0.81 -8.84
CA ASN A 99 -12.65 -1.97 -8.05
C ASN A 99 -11.13 -2.07 -7.84
N ASP A 100 -10.33 -1.87 -8.89
CA ASP A 100 -8.87 -1.84 -8.81
C ASP A 100 -8.35 -0.74 -7.89
N LEU A 101 -9.01 0.43 -7.89
CA LEU A 101 -8.67 1.53 -6.99
C LEU A 101 -8.98 1.17 -5.53
N LEU A 102 -10.15 0.59 -5.28
CA LEU A 102 -10.56 0.16 -3.94
C LEU A 102 -9.68 -0.97 -3.42
N GLU A 103 -9.34 -1.94 -4.28
CA GLU A 103 -8.40 -3.01 -3.95
C GLU A 103 -7.03 -2.44 -3.57
N SER A 104 -6.50 -1.52 -4.36
CA SER A 104 -5.23 -0.86 -4.06
C SER A 104 -5.28 -0.09 -2.74
N LEU A 105 -6.41 0.53 -2.42
CA LEU A 105 -6.62 1.21 -1.15
C LEU A 105 -6.63 0.22 0.03
N LEU A 106 -7.23 -0.96 -0.13
CA LEU A 106 -7.22 -2.01 0.89
C LEU A 106 -5.81 -2.50 1.20
N TYR A 107 -4.93 -2.57 0.20
CA TYR A 107 -3.52 -2.95 0.41
C TYR A 107 -2.72 -1.94 1.23
N GLU A 108 -3.18 -0.70 1.36
CA GLU A 108 -2.53 0.34 2.18
C GLU A 108 -3.01 0.33 3.66
N PHE A 109 -3.95 -0.55 4.03
CA PHE A 109 -4.37 -0.67 5.43
C PHE A 109 -3.22 -1.16 6.30
N PRO A 110 -3.03 -0.55 7.50
CA PRO A 110 -1.98 -0.95 8.41
C PRO A 110 -2.24 -2.36 8.94
N ILE A 111 -1.17 -3.12 9.12
CA ILE A 111 -1.17 -4.41 9.79
C ILE A 111 -0.67 -4.21 11.23
N ASN A 112 -1.44 -4.72 12.17
CA ASN A 112 -1.14 -4.72 13.60
C ASN A 112 -0.61 -6.08 14.08
N GLU A 113 -1.07 -7.16 13.44
CA GLU A 113 -0.74 -8.52 13.84
C GLU A 113 -0.64 -9.44 12.62
N ILE A 114 0.42 -10.25 12.57
CA ILE A 114 0.60 -11.29 11.57
C ILE A 114 0.64 -12.63 12.27
N ASN A 115 -0.35 -13.46 12.01
CA ASN A 115 -0.44 -14.84 12.50
C ASN A 115 0.25 -15.77 11.52
N ILE A 116 1.38 -16.36 11.91
CA ILE A 116 2.16 -17.23 11.05
C ILE A 116 1.96 -18.68 11.45
N ASN A 117 1.32 -19.46 10.59
CA ASN A 117 1.13 -20.87 10.77
C ASN A 117 2.33 -21.65 10.23
N ILE A 118 3.03 -22.34 11.10
CA ILE A 118 4.13 -23.22 10.75
C ILE A 118 3.71 -24.70 10.92
N PRO A 119 4.31 -25.64 10.17
CA PRO A 119 4.01 -27.06 10.34
C PRO A 119 4.30 -27.57 11.76
N ARG A 120 3.41 -28.40 12.32
CA ARG A 120 3.52 -28.91 13.70
C ARG A 120 4.85 -29.62 14.01
N TRP A 121 5.44 -30.26 13.01
CA TRP A 121 6.73 -30.91 13.19
C TRP A 121 7.87 -29.90 13.44
N LEU A 122 7.79 -28.71 12.83
CA LEU A 122 8.74 -27.62 13.06
C LEU A 122 8.55 -26.97 14.43
N GLU A 123 7.30 -26.83 14.89
CA GLU A 123 7.01 -26.38 16.27
C GLU A 123 7.63 -27.28 17.31
N GLY A 124 7.58 -28.59 17.08
CA GLY A 124 8.12 -29.61 17.99
C GLY A 124 9.65 -29.69 18.07
N LEU A 125 10.38 -29.01 17.21
CA LEU A 125 11.83 -28.92 17.26
C LEU A 125 12.29 -28.06 18.44
N ASP A 126 13.46 -28.38 18.99
CA ASP A 126 14.11 -27.53 19.98
C ASP A 126 14.31 -26.10 19.46
N ASN A 127 14.20 -25.11 20.33
CA ASN A 127 14.36 -23.70 19.95
C ASN A 127 15.76 -23.37 19.41
N GLU A 128 16.78 -24.16 19.80
CA GLU A 128 18.14 -24.04 19.31
C GLU A 128 18.39 -24.85 18.02
N HIS A 129 17.38 -25.56 17.52
CA HIS A 129 17.54 -26.32 16.28
C HIS A 129 17.76 -25.38 15.09
N TRP A 130 18.84 -25.62 14.34
CA TRP A 130 19.28 -24.73 13.26
C TRP A 130 18.20 -24.35 12.24
N LEU A 131 17.34 -25.32 11.89
CA LEU A 131 16.24 -25.09 10.94
C LEU A 131 15.19 -24.13 11.51
N LYS A 132 14.78 -24.37 12.77
CA LYS A 132 13.81 -23.50 13.47
C LYS A 132 14.36 -22.10 13.65
N SER A 133 15.63 -21.98 14.03
CA SER A 133 16.33 -20.69 14.16
C SER A 133 16.42 -19.95 12.85
N SER A 134 16.72 -20.62 11.73
CA SER A 134 16.77 -20.02 10.39
C SER A 134 15.40 -19.45 9.95
N VAL A 135 14.34 -20.20 10.16
CA VAL A 135 12.97 -19.76 9.83
C VAL A 135 12.57 -18.57 10.71
N ILE A 136 12.79 -18.65 12.03
CA ILE A 136 12.46 -17.57 12.97
C ILE A 136 13.25 -16.29 12.63
N GLU A 137 14.52 -16.41 12.30
CA GLU A 137 15.34 -15.25 11.90
C GLU A 137 14.80 -14.58 10.63
N THR A 138 14.39 -15.38 9.64
CA THR A 138 13.78 -14.86 8.42
C THR A 138 12.46 -14.14 8.73
N LEU A 139 11.61 -14.73 9.57
CA LEU A 139 10.33 -14.14 9.98
C LEU A 139 10.52 -12.86 10.80
N SER A 140 11.52 -12.82 11.68
CA SER A 140 11.81 -11.62 12.49
C SER A 140 12.23 -10.43 11.63
N LYS A 141 13.04 -10.66 10.58
CA LYS A 141 13.43 -9.60 9.64
C LYS A 141 12.24 -9.01 8.90
N LEU A 142 11.24 -9.84 8.59
CA LEU A 142 10.02 -9.40 7.93
C LEU A 142 9.11 -8.60 8.86
N SER A 143 8.99 -8.99 10.11
CA SER A 143 8.18 -8.28 11.11
C SER A 143 8.57 -6.80 11.23
N ASP A 144 9.87 -6.49 11.13
CA ASP A 144 10.38 -5.13 11.24
C ASP A 144 10.07 -4.27 9.99
N SER A 145 9.81 -4.90 8.85
CA SER A 145 9.57 -4.21 7.56
C SER A 145 8.09 -4.15 7.16
N THR A 146 7.23 -4.89 7.83
CA THR A 146 5.81 -5.01 7.46
C THR A 146 4.97 -3.94 8.15
N VAL A 147 4.45 -3.00 7.38
CA VAL A 147 3.66 -1.86 7.87
C VAL A 147 2.21 -1.93 7.40
N ASN A 148 1.96 -2.48 6.22
CA ASN A 148 0.65 -2.56 5.58
C ASN A 148 0.47 -3.89 4.83
N LEU A 149 -0.73 -4.14 4.31
CA LEU A 149 -1.05 -5.36 3.56
C LEU A 149 -0.20 -5.54 2.30
N ARG A 150 0.19 -4.46 1.64
CA ARG A 150 1.10 -4.50 0.49
C ARG A 150 2.45 -5.10 0.90
N SER A 151 3.02 -4.64 1.99
CA SER A 151 4.29 -5.17 2.50
C SER A 151 4.19 -6.64 2.92
N VAL A 152 3.04 -7.11 3.40
CA VAL A 152 2.82 -8.56 3.64
C VAL A 152 2.94 -9.37 2.34
N SER A 153 2.33 -8.88 1.26
CA SER A 153 2.39 -9.54 -0.04
C SER A 153 3.81 -9.57 -0.62
N GLU A 154 4.55 -8.48 -0.51
CA GLU A 154 5.95 -8.37 -0.92
C GLU A 154 6.85 -9.30 -0.08
N CYS A 155 6.68 -9.30 1.23
CA CYS A 155 7.41 -10.16 2.15
C CYS A 155 7.16 -11.66 1.91
N SER A 156 5.96 -12.04 1.47
CA SER A 156 5.68 -13.43 1.12
C SER A 156 6.58 -13.94 -0.01
N SER A 157 6.96 -13.08 -0.93
CA SER A 157 7.90 -13.37 -2.01
C SER A 157 9.34 -13.51 -1.50
N GLU A 158 9.73 -12.72 -0.49
CA GLU A 158 11.05 -12.81 0.15
C GLU A 158 11.19 -14.08 0.98
N LEU A 159 10.13 -14.52 1.66
CA LEU A 159 10.11 -15.77 2.41
C LEU A 159 10.41 -16.98 1.53
N THR A 160 9.95 -16.98 0.28
CA THR A 160 10.24 -18.08 -0.66
C THR A 160 11.70 -18.13 -1.10
N ASN A 161 12.52 -17.11 -0.84
CA ASN A 161 13.96 -17.16 -1.07
C ASN A 161 14.72 -18.00 -0.01
N ASN A 162 14.06 -18.33 1.12
CA ASN A 162 14.63 -19.25 2.09
C ASN A 162 14.57 -20.68 1.53
N GLU A 163 15.72 -21.36 1.46
CA GLU A 163 15.86 -22.71 0.87
C GLU A 163 14.99 -23.78 1.54
N TYR A 164 14.51 -23.53 2.76
CA TYR A 164 13.67 -24.46 3.54
C TYR A 164 12.18 -24.19 3.36
N ILE A 165 11.80 -23.04 2.82
CA ILE A 165 10.40 -22.66 2.60
C ILE A 165 10.04 -22.94 1.14
N ARG A 166 9.12 -23.88 0.93
CA ARG A 166 8.64 -24.28 -0.39
C ARG A 166 7.62 -23.29 -0.95
N LYS A 167 6.72 -22.84 -0.09
CA LYS A 167 5.60 -22.00 -0.49
C LYS A 167 5.05 -21.21 0.69
N VAL A 168 4.57 -20.02 0.38
CA VAL A 168 3.88 -19.15 1.34
C VAL A 168 2.48 -18.90 0.81
N TYR A 169 1.47 -19.08 1.64
CA TYR A 169 0.11 -18.70 1.34
C TYR A 169 -0.30 -17.58 2.27
N ILE A 170 -0.90 -16.54 1.71
CA ILE A 170 -1.59 -15.52 2.49
C ILE A 170 -3.00 -16.06 2.71
N GLY A 171 -3.35 -16.28 3.97
CA GLY A 171 -4.65 -16.74 4.41
C GLY A 171 -5.66 -15.59 4.53
N ASP A 172 -6.47 -15.63 5.58
CA ASP A 172 -7.48 -14.61 5.82
C ASP A 172 -6.84 -13.26 6.21
N ILE A 173 -7.38 -12.19 5.63
CA ILE A 173 -6.99 -10.81 5.91
C ILE A 173 -8.18 -10.07 6.49
N SER A 174 -8.01 -9.52 7.68
CA SER A 174 -9.01 -8.68 8.34
C SER A 174 -8.52 -7.21 8.35
N ALA A 175 -8.87 -6.46 7.31
CA ALA A 175 -8.50 -5.03 7.22
C ALA A 175 -9.08 -4.20 8.39
N GLY A 176 -10.20 -4.64 8.99
CA GLY A 176 -10.84 -3.94 10.10
C GLY A 176 -10.08 -4.05 11.42
N SER A 177 -9.46 -5.21 11.71
CA SER A 177 -8.61 -5.44 12.90
C SER A 177 -7.12 -5.21 12.61
N GLY A 178 -6.72 -5.20 11.34
CA GLY A 178 -5.32 -5.13 10.93
C GLY A 178 -4.59 -6.46 11.14
N GLU A 179 -5.29 -7.58 10.98
CA GLU A 179 -4.74 -8.93 11.13
C GLU A 179 -4.55 -9.60 9.78
N ALA A 180 -3.43 -10.28 9.60
CA ALA A 180 -3.16 -11.12 8.44
C ALA A 180 -2.69 -12.51 8.88
N GLU A 181 -3.09 -13.53 8.14
CA GLU A 181 -2.67 -14.90 8.35
C GLU A 181 -1.73 -15.35 7.23
N ILE A 182 -0.64 -16.00 7.60
CA ILE A 182 0.35 -16.54 6.66
C ILE A 182 0.59 -18.02 6.98
N ASP A 183 0.39 -18.88 5.98
CA ASP A 183 0.68 -20.30 6.08
C ASP A 183 2.01 -20.64 5.40
N LEU A 184 2.92 -21.24 6.11
CA LEU A 184 4.21 -21.69 5.60
C LEU A 184 4.18 -23.17 5.24
N VAL A 185 4.57 -23.48 4.01
CA VAL A 185 4.83 -24.85 3.55
C VAL A 185 6.33 -25.05 3.40
N MET A 186 6.89 -25.98 4.15
CA MET A 186 8.32 -26.29 4.14
C MET A 186 8.67 -27.26 3.01
N ASN A 187 9.92 -27.25 2.62
CA ASN A 187 10.50 -28.29 1.77
C ASN A 187 10.59 -29.61 2.56
N ASP A 188 10.42 -30.73 1.83
CA ASP A 188 10.55 -32.10 2.38
C ASP A 188 12.01 -32.42 2.69
#